data_8c0bf7ba8c4c166891122fe09a51848b
#
_entry.id   8c0bf7ba8c4c166891122fe09a51848b
#
_cell.length_a   1.000
_cell.length_b   1.000
_cell.length_c   1.000
_cell.angle_alpha   90.00
_cell.angle_beta   90.00
_cell.angle_gamma   90.00
#
_symmetry.space_group_name_H-M   'P 1'
#
loop_
_entity.id
_entity.type
_entity.pdbx_description
1 polymer ?
#
loop_
_entity_poly.entity_id
_entity_poly.type
_entity_poly.pdbx_seq_one_letter_code
_entity_poly.pdbx_strand_id
1 'polypeptide(L)'
;VLVLLVVLQSVFSPTLVLSGVIVFGVIVLTIARPHIALGLLAVYLPFESIVLKFTPDEVYIFVRYFAESLIYLVALVTISRLLSGKLKHKVTTVDLPFLLFVITLVASVLINLVAPTTALLGIRQILRFMIVFFLVVDLAPSRQFIKQLTIVMFGIVLLQSVIGILQSVIG
;
A
#
# COMPACT_ATOMS: atom_id res chain seq x y z
N VAL A 1 -5.24 24.44 -15.32
CA VAL A 1 -4.28 23.58 -14.57
C VAL A 1 -2.95 24.31 -14.38
N LEU A 2 -2.28 24.81 -15.45
CA LEU A 2 -0.98 25.52 -15.35
C LEU A 2 -1.03 26.76 -14.45
N VAL A 3 -2.05 27.61 -14.58
CA VAL A 3 -2.22 28.81 -13.73
C VAL A 3 -2.38 28.43 -12.26
N LEU A 4 -3.15 27.38 -11.96
CA LEU A 4 -3.32 26.89 -10.60
C LEU A 4 -2.00 26.38 -10.00
N LEU A 5 -1.18 25.67 -10.79
CA LEU A 5 0.15 25.20 -10.36
C LEU A 5 1.10 26.35 -10.07
N VAL A 6 1.10 27.40 -10.90
CA VAL A 6 1.93 28.60 -10.68
C VAL A 6 1.51 29.33 -9.40
N VAL A 7 0.20 29.48 -9.15
CA VAL A 7 -0.32 30.07 -7.92
C VAL A 7 0.03 29.24 -6.70
N LEU A 8 -0.08 27.90 -6.78
CA LEU A 8 0.31 27.02 -5.69
C LEU A 8 1.81 27.08 -5.38
N GLN A 9 2.67 27.19 -6.40
CA GLN A 9 4.12 27.33 -6.22
C GLN A 9 4.53 28.67 -5.60
N SER A 10 3.72 29.73 -5.69
CA SER A 10 4.00 31.00 -5.03
C SER A 10 3.73 30.98 -3.52
N VAL A 11 2.93 30.00 -3.05
CA VAL A 11 2.49 29.87 -1.64
C VAL A 11 3.16 28.68 -0.94
N PHE A 12 3.43 27.59 -1.67
CA PHE A 12 3.99 26.34 -1.14
C PHE A 12 5.33 26.02 -1.77
N SER A 13 6.18 25.26 -1.04
CA SER A 13 7.44 24.78 -1.60
C SER A 13 7.18 23.89 -2.83
N PRO A 14 8.06 23.90 -3.84
CA PRO A 14 7.92 23.06 -5.05
C PRO A 14 7.77 21.55 -4.71
N THR A 15 8.40 21.10 -3.64
CA THR A 15 8.32 19.71 -3.15
C THR A 15 6.92 19.35 -2.67
N LEU A 16 6.24 20.25 -1.95
CA LEU A 16 4.86 20.04 -1.50
C LEU A 16 3.87 20.03 -2.67
N VAL A 17 4.04 20.94 -3.63
CA VAL A 17 3.18 20.96 -4.83
C VAL A 17 3.33 19.69 -5.64
N LEU A 18 4.57 19.25 -5.90
CA LEU A 18 4.84 18.01 -6.62
C LEU A 18 4.25 16.79 -5.90
N SER A 19 4.45 16.69 -4.57
CA SER A 19 3.88 15.62 -3.75
C SER A 19 2.35 15.60 -3.81
N GLY A 20 1.71 16.76 -3.75
CA GLY A 20 0.26 16.89 -3.89
C GLY A 20 -0.26 16.39 -5.25
N VAL A 21 0.42 16.73 -6.33
CA VAL A 21 0.08 16.25 -7.68
C VAL A 21 0.22 14.73 -7.78
N ILE A 22 1.30 14.16 -7.24
CA ILE A 22 1.52 12.71 -7.22
C ILE A 22 0.40 12.02 -6.43
N VAL A 23 0.12 12.49 -5.22
CA VAL A 23 -0.95 11.93 -4.37
C VAL A 23 -2.30 12.00 -5.06
N PHE A 24 -2.65 13.12 -5.66
CA PHE A 24 -3.88 13.27 -6.42
C PHE A 24 -3.94 12.28 -7.60
N GLY A 25 -2.87 12.14 -8.37
CA GLY A 25 -2.77 11.17 -9.46
C GLY A 25 -2.96 9.73 -8.99
N VAL A 26 -2.37 9.36 -7.85
CA VAL A 26 -2.54 8.04 -7.22
C VAL A 26 -3.98 7.81 -6.77
N ILE A 27 -4.64 8.81 -6.20
CA ILE A 27 -6.06 8.71 -5.81
C ILE A 27 -6.93 8.46 -7.04
N VAL A 28 -6.78 9.25 -8.10
CA VAL A 28 -7.53 9.10 -9.36
C VAL A 28 -7.27 7.71 -9.98
N LEU A 29 -6.01 7.28 -10.03
CA LEU A 29 -5.63 5.94 -10.52
C LEU A 29 -6.29 4.83 -9.70
N THR A 30 -6.31 4.96 -8.37
CA THR A 30 -6.89 3.96 -7.47
C THR A 30 -8.40 3.84 -7.67
N ILE A 31 -9.09 4.96 -7.82
CA ILE A 31 -10.54 4.98 -8.08
C ILE A 31 -10.84 4.35 -9.45
N ALA A 32 -10.06 4.69 -10.47
CA ALA A 32 -10.26 4.21 -11.83
C ALA A 32 -9.87 2.73 -11.99
N ARG A 33 -8.68 2.35 -11.50
CA ARG A 33 -8.06 1.04 -11.72
C ARG A 33 -7.36 0.50 -10.46
N PRO A 34 -8.10 0.05 -9.43
CA PRO A 34 -7.53 -0.36 -8.14
C PRO A 34 -6.51 -1.51 -8.23
N HIS A 35 -6.62 -2.40 -9.22
CA HIS A 35 -5.62 -3.46 -9.45
C HIS A 35 -4.26 -2.90 -9.87
N ILE A 36 -4.21 -1.77 -10.60
CA ILE A 36 -2.95 -1.10 -10.96
C ILE A 36 -2.35 -0.43 -9.73
N ALA A 37 -3.19 0.15 -8.85
CA ALA A 37 -2.72 0.73 -7.59
C ALA A 37 -2.08 -0.33 -6.67
N LEU A 38 -2.62 -1.57 -6.63
CA LEU A 38 -1.97 -2.69 -5.94
C LEU A 38 -0.62 -3.07 -6.58
N GLY A 39 -0.53 -3.04 -7.91
CA GLY A 39 0.75 -3.25 -8.61
C GLY A 39 1.78 -2.18 -8.27
N LEU A 40 1.35 -0.91 -8.23
CA LEU A 40 2.20 0.21 -7.80
C LEU A 40 2.70 0.01 -6.36
N LEU A 41 1.81 -0.40 -5.46
CA LEU A 41 2.17 -0.73 -4.07
C LEU A 41 3.23 -1.83 -4.00
N ALA A 42 3.04 -2.92 -4.75
CA ALA A 42 3.99 -4.03 -4.78
C ALA A 42 5.38 -3.59 -5.26
N VAL A 43 5.44 -2.71 -6.27
CA VAL A 43 6.71 -2.15 -6.77
C VAL A 43 7.33 -1.16 -5.78
N TYR A 44 6.51 -0.36 -5.09
CA TYR A 44 6.97 0.64 -4.14
C TYR A 44 7.60 0.03 -2.87
N LEU A 45 6.96 -1.01 -2.29
CA LEU A 45 7.36 -1.59 -1.00
C LEU A 45 8.86 -1.96 -0.91
N PRO A 46 9.48 -2.62 -1.90
CA PRO A 46 10.91 -2.92 -1.87
C PRO A 46 11.82 -1.69 -1.82
N PHE A 47 11.35 -0.55 -2.33
CA PHE A 47 12.12 0.70 -2.37
C PHE A 47 11.76 1.67 -1.24
N GLU A 48 10.78 1.37 -0.41
CA GLU A 48 10.29 2.25 0.66
C GLU A 48 11.43 2.79 1.53
N SER A 49 12.34 1.92 1.98
CA SER A 49 13.47 2.32 2.84
C SER A 49 14.45 3.26 2.13
N ILE A 50 14.67 3.05 0.82
CA ILE A 50 15.54 3.90 0.01
C ILE A 50 14.88 5.26 -0.19
N VAL A 51 13.60 5.26 -0.57
CA VAL A 51 12.82 6.50 -0.78
C VAL A 51 12.80 7.32 0.50
N LEU A 52 12.52 6.71 1.66
CA LEU A 52 12.52 7.40 2.95
C LEU A 52 13.86 8.03 3.30
N LYS A 53 14.98 7.36 2.97
CA LYS A 53 16.34 7.88 3.24
C LYS A 53 16.64 9.20 2.50
N PHE A 54 16.08 9.39 1.30
CA PHE A 54 16.31 10.57 0.47
C PHE A 54 15.14 11.55 0.47
N THR A 55 14.11 11.31 1.32
CA THR A 55 12.93 12.17 1.39
C THR A 55 13.21 13.38 2.27
N PRO A 56 12.93 14.62 1.79
CA PRO A 56 13.01 15.84 2.61
C PRO A 56 12.04 15.78 3.80
N ASP A 57 12.42 16.41 4.91
CA ASP A 57 11.64 16.41 6.16
C ASP A 57 10.22 16.93 5.98
N GLU A 58 10.01 17.90 5.08
CA GLU A 58 8.71 18.52 4.77
C GLU A 58 7.65 17.50 4.31
N VAL A 59 8.08 16.44 3.60
CA VAL A 59 7.19 15.43 3.02
C VAL A 59 7.40 14.04 3.61
N TYR A 60 8.32 13.90 4.56
CA TYR A 60 8.69 12.60 5.16
C TYR A 60 7.48 11.83 5.72
N ILE A 61 6.60 12.51 6.46
CA ILE A 61 5.41 11.90 7.05
C ILE A 61 4.48 11.32 5.96
N PHE A 62 4.29 12.05 4.85
CA PHE A 62 3.46 11.59 3.74
C PHE A 62 4.04 10.36 3.05
N VAL A 63 5.35 10.35 2.81
CA VAL A 63 6.04 9.22 2.18
C VAL A 63 6.03 8.00 3.09
N ARG A 64 6.25 8.17 4.40
CA ARG A 64 6.24 7.10 5.41
C ARG A 64 4.90 6.37 5.48
N TYR A 65 3.78 7.11 5.39
CA TYR A 65 2.44 6.52 5.45
C TYR A 65 1.83 6.26 4.08
N PHE A 66 2.56 6.49 2.99
CA PHE A 66 2.05 6.35 1.62
C PHE A 66 1.55 4.94 1.32
N ALA A 67 2.36 3.91 1.59
CA ALA A 67 2.00 2.52 1.34
C ALA A 67 0.73 2.12 2.10
N GLU A 68 0.65 2.50 3.37
CA GLU A 68 -0.50 2.18 4.21
C GLU A 68 -1.77 2.91 3.77
N SER A 69 -1.66 4.21 3.48
CA SER A 69 -2.77 5.01 2.96
C SER A 69 -3.29 4.46 1.63
N LEU A 70 -2.39 3.99 0.77
CA LEU A 70 -2.75 3.38 -0.51
C LEU A 70 -3.52 2.07 -0.31
N ILE A 71 -3.10 1.20 0.63
CA ILE A 71 -3.83 -0.03 0.97
C ILE A 71 -5.25 0.30 1.42
N TYR A 72 -5.42 1.25 2.34
CA TYR A 72 -6.75 1.61 2.83
C TYR A 72 -7.60 2.29 1.76
N LEU A 73 -7.02 3.08 0.88
CA LEU A 73 -7.73 3.69 -0.24
C LEU A 73 -8.22 2.62 -1.23
N VAL A 74 -7.38 1.65 -1.58
CA VAL A 74 -7.78 0.51 -2.43
C VAL A 74 -8.87 -0.31 -1.74
N ALA A 75 -8.76 -0.55 -0.42
CA ALA A 75 -9.78 -1.26 0.35
C ALA A 75 -11.12 -0.52 0.31
N LEU A 76 -11.12 0.79 0.55
CA LEU A 76 -12.32 1.63 0.51
C LEU A 76 -13.00 1.59 -0.87
N VAL A 77 -12.22 1.72 -1.95
CA VAL A 77 -12.73 1.64 -3.34
C VAL A 77 -13.29 0.24 -3.63
N THR A 78 -12.61 -0.82 -3.18
CA THR A 78 -13.06 -2.20 -3.38
C THR A 78 -14.35 -2.47 -2.63
N ILE A 79 -14.45 -2.08 -1.34
CA ILE A 79 -15.66 -2.18 -0.54
C ILE A 79 -16.81 -1.40 -1.18
N SER A 80 -16.57 -0.18 -1.63
CA SER A 80 -17.58 0.64 -2.33
C SER A 80 -18.10 -0.07 -3.59
N ARG A 81 -17.23 -0.75 -4.34
CA ARG A 81 -17.62 -1.53 -5.53
C ARG A 81 -18.37 -2.80 -5.18
N LEU A 82 -18.03 -3.47 -4.08
CA LEU A 82 -18.78 -4.62 -3.55
C LEU A 82 -20.19 -4.19 -3.12
N LEU A 83 -20.31 -3.13 -2.33
CA LEU A 83 -21.60 -2.62 -1.85
C LEU A 83 -22.49 -2.11 -2.98
N SER A 84 -21.91 -1.55 -4.05
CA SER A 84 -22.65 -1.11 -5.25
C SER A 84 -22.98 -2.23 -6.23
N GLY A 85 -22.64 -3.47 -5.91
CA GLY A 85 -22.88 -4.64 -6.77
C GLY A 85 -22.02 -4.69 -8.04
N LYS A 86 -21.06 -3.76 -8.20
CA LYS A 86 -20.14 -3.74 -9.35
C LYS A 86 -19.06 -4.81 -9.28
N LEU A 87 -18.84 -5.35 -8.09
CA LEU A 87 -17.89 -6.42 -7.82
C LEU A 87 -18.58 -7.47 -6.95
N LYS A 88 -18.22 -8.74 -7.11
CA LYS A 88 -18.73 -9.82 -6.24
C LYS A 88 -17.58 -10.34 -5.38
N HIS A 89 -17.82 -10.46 -4.09
CA HIS A 89 -16.87 -11.10 -3.17
C HIS A 89 -16.61 -12.55 -3.61
N LYS A 90 -15.33 -12.94 -3.60
CA LYS A 90 -14.90 -14.30 -3.93
C LYS A 90 -14.59 -15.05 -2.65
N VAL A 91 -15.50 -15.92 -2.26
CA VAL A 91 -15.29 -16.81 -1.11
C VAL A 91 -14.06 -17.68 -1.34
N THR A 92 -13.17 -17.71 -0.36
CA THR A 92 -11.94 -18.50 -0.39
C THR A 92 -11.89 -19.48 0.79
N THR A 93 -11.04 -20.49 0.68
CA THR A 93 -10.80 -21.43 1.80
C THR A 93 -10.10 -20.76 2.98
N VAL A 94 -9.58 -19.54 2.80
CA VAL A 94 -8.87 -18.77 3.84
C VAL A 94 -9.83 -17.92 4.67
N ASP A 95 -11.06 -17.68 4.22
CA ASP A 95 -12.03 -16.79 4.90
C ASP A 95 -12.33 -17.25 6.33
N LEU A 96 -12.63 -18.54 6.51
CA LEU A 96 -12.93 -19.10 7.83
C LEU A 96 -11.70 -19.11 8.76
N PRO A 97 -10.53 -19.63 8.36
CA PRO A 97 -9.30 -19.52 9.15
C PRO A 97 -8.95 -18.06 9.50
N PHE A 98 -9.14 -17.13 8.59
CA PHE A 98 -8.90 -15.71 8.86
C PHE A 98 -9.87 -15.14 9.90
N LEU A 99 -11.16 -15.45 9.80
CA LEU A 99 -12.15 -15.04 10.79
C LEU A 99 -11.80 -15.58 12.19
N LEU A 100 -11.46 -16.86 12.30
CA LEU A 100 -11.03 -17.47 13.56
C LEU A 100 -9.76 -16.83 14.11
N PHE A 101 -8.81 -16.51 13.24
CA PHE A 101 -7.59 -15.79 13.63
C PHE A 101 -7.92 -14.40 14.20
N VAL A 102 -8.79 -13.61 13.56
CA VAL A 102 -9.20 -12.28 14.06
C VAL A 102 -9.90 -12.40 15.40
N ILE A 103 -10.81 -13.37 15.58
CA ILE A 103 -11.49 -13.64 16.86
C ILE A 103 -10.46 -13.96 17.95
N THR A 104 -9.52 -14.85 17.68
CA THR A 104 -8.47 -15.24 18.64
C THR A 104 -7.59 -14.04 19.00
N LEU A 105 -7.25 -13.20 18.03
CA LEU A 105 -6.43 -12.00 18.22
C LEU A 105 -7.14 -10.99 19.12
N VAL A 106 -8.43 -10.73 18.88
CA VAL A 106 -9.24 -9.85 19.72
C VAL A 106 -9.40 -10.43 21.12
N ALA A 107 -9.70 -11.73 21.25
CA ALA A 107 -9.80 -12.41 22.53
C ALA A 107 -8.48 -12.33 23.32
N SER A 108 -7.34 -12.52 22.65
CA SER A 108 -6.02 -12.38 23.28
C SER A 108 -5.78 -10.99 23.85
N VAL A 109 -6.17 -9.94 23.13
CA VAL A 109 -6.06 -8.54 23.60
C VAL A 109 -6.90 -8.33 24.87
N LEU A 110 -8.12 -8.86 24.90
CA LEU A 110 -9.04 -8.71 26.03
C LEU A 110 -8.57 -9.50 27.25
N ILE A 111 -8.14 -10.76 27.06
CA ILE A 111 -7.70 -11.63 28.16
C ILE A 111 -6.40 -11.09 28.78
N ASN A 112 -5.46 -10.64 27.97
CA ASN A 112 -4.17 -10.14 28.45
C ASN A 112 -4.19 -8.67 28.87
N LEU A 113 -5.34 -7.99 28.86
CA LEU A 113 -5.51 -6.59 29.23
C LEU A 113 -4.49 -5.66 28.54
N VAL A 114 -4.20 -5.91 27.27
CA VAL A 114 -3.22 -5.13 26.51
C VAL A 114 -3.70 -3.71 26.34
N ALA A 115 -2.82 -2.71 26.55
CA ALA A 115 -3.15 -1.31 26.38
C ALA A 115 -3.75 -1.07 24.97
N PRO A 116 -4.89 -0.34 24.87
CA PRO A 116 -5.63 -0.20 23.60
C PRO A 116 -4.77 0.32 22.44
N THR A 117 -3.86 1.25 22.71
CA THR A 117 -2.94 1.81 21.71
C THR A 117 -1.99 0.76 21.15
N THR A 118 -1.40 -0.07 22.02
CA THR A 118 -0.50 -1.16 21.63
C THR A 118 -1.26 -2.24 20.88
N ALA A 119 -2.47 -2.61 21.35
CA ALA A 119 -3.33 -3.57 20.68
C ALA A 119 -3.70 -3.10 19.26
N LEU A 120 -4.15 -1.86 19.09
CA LEU A 120 -4.52 -1.29 17.79
C LEU A 120 -3.32 -1.27 16.82
N LEU A 121 -2.14 -0.88 17.28
CA LEU A 121 -0.93 -0.87 16.45
C LEU A 121 -0.54 -2.29 16.01
N GLY A 122 -0.59 -3.27 16.93
CA GLY A 122 -0.29 -4.66 16.62
C GLY A 122 -1.30 -5.28 15.63
N ILE A 123 -2.59 -5.11 15.90
CA ILE A 123 -3.68 -5.58 15.04
C ILE A 123 -3.55 -4.98 13.63
N ARG A 124 -3.35 -3.66 13.54
CA ARG A 124 -3.15 -2.94 12.27
C ARG A 124 -2.00 -3.54 11.46
N GLN A 125 -0.86 -3.79 12.11
CA GLN A 125 0.32 -4.34 11.47
C GLN A 125 0.06 -5.72 10.86
N ILE A 126 -0.64 -6.59 11.58
CA ILE A 126 -0.93 -7.97 11.15
C ILE A 126 -2.02 -7.96 10.06
N LEU A 127 -3.13 -7.26 10.30
CA LEU A 127 -4.27 -7.26 9.38
C LEU A 127 -3.95 -6.60 8.03
N ARG A 128 -2.97 -5.69 7.97
CA ARG A 128 -2.56 -5.02 6.74
C ARG A 128 -2.25 -6.00 5.61
N PHE A 129 -1.50 -7.05 5.89
CA PHE A 129 -1.14 -8.05 4.87
C PHE A 129 -2.33 -8.91 4.45
N MET A 130 -3.22 -9.22 5.39
CA MET A 130 -4.45 -9.97 5.08
C MET A 130 -5.42 -9.14 4.25
N ILE A 131 -5.54 -7.85 4.52
CA ILE A 131 -6.33 -6.93 3.69
C ILE A 131 -5.82 -6.97 2.24
N VAL A 132 -4.50 -6.86 2.03
CA VAL A 132 -3.90 -6.93 0.68
C VAL A 132 -4.24 -8.25 -0.01
N PHE A 133 -4.18 -9.38 0.71
CA PHE A 133 -4.56 -10.68 0.15
C PHE A 133 -6.01 -10.67 -0.37
N PHE A 134 -6.98 -10.25 0.45
CA PHE A 134 -8.38 -10.19 0.04
C PHE A 134 -8.62 -9.20 -1.10
N LEU A 135 -7.93 -8.06 -1.11
CA LEU A 135 -8.00 -7.09 -2.21
C LEU A 135 -7.55 -7.71 -3.54
N VAL A 136 -6.46 -8.50 -3.54
CA VAL A 136 -5.98 -9.21 -4.73
C VAL A 136 -6.99 -10.24 -5.20
N VAL A 137 -7.61 -10.99 -4.27
CA VAL A 137 -8.61 -12.00 -4.59
C VAL A 137 -9.87 -11.37 -5.19
N ASP A 138 -10.41 -10.32 -4.57
CA ASP A 138 -11.64 -9.68 -4.99
C ASP A 138 -11.48 -8.90 -6.30
N LEU A 139 -10.39 -8.15 -6.44
CA LEU A 139 -10.09 -7.40 -7.67
C LEU A 139 -9.74 -8.31 -8.85
N ALA A 140 -9.31 -9.54 -8.58
CA ALA A 140 -9.00 -10.58 -9.58
C ALA A 140 -8.27 -10.05 -10.82
N PRO A 141 -7.06 -9.50 -10.68
CA PRO A 141 -6.31 -8.97 -11.80
C PRO A 141 -6.08 -10.06 -12.86
N SER A 142 -5.94 -9.65 -14.12
CA SER A 142 -5.75 -10.60 -15.23
C SER A 142 -4.45 -11.41 -15.02
N ARG A 143 -4.44 -12.65 -15.54
CA ARG A 143 -3.24 -13.51 -15.50
C ARG A 143 -2.03 -12.83 -16.14
N GLN A 144 -2.25 -12.06 -17.20
CA GLN A 144 -1.18 -11.31 -17.86
C GLN A 144 -0.60 -10.23 -16.93
N PHE A 145 -1.45 -9.50 -16.20
CA PHE A 145 -0.99 -8.50 -15.23
C PHE A 145 -0.18 -9.14 -14.10
N ILE A 146 -0.64 -10.27 -13.55
CA ILE A 146 0.09 -11.02 -12.52
C ILE A 146 1.45 -11.46 -13.04
N LYS A 147 1.50 -12.02 -14.27
CA LYS A 147 2.77 -12.45 -14.89
C LYS A 147 3.73 -11.28 -15.06
N GLN A 148 3.25 -10.14 -15.55
CA GLN A 148 4.08 -8.94 -15.71
C GLN A 148 4.61 -8.44 -14.37
N LEU A 149 3.73 -8.35 -13.35
CA LEU A 149 4.11 -7.94 -12.01
C LEU A 149 5.16 -8.88 -11.41
N THR A 150 5.01 -10.20 -11.58
CA THR A 150 5.97 -11.20 -11.12
C THR A 150 7.35 -10.99 -11.78
N ILE A 151 7.39 -10.75 -13.09
CA ILE A 151 8.65 -10.48 -13.81
C ILE A 151 9.32 -9.20 -13.26
N VAL A 152 8.54 -8.14 -13.06
CA VAL A 152 9.05 -6.89 -12.47
C VAL A 152 9.60 -7.13 -11.06
N MET A 153 8.89 -7.89 -10.22
CA MET A 153 9.36 -8.22 -8.87
C MET A 153 10.67 -9.02 -8.87
N PHE A 154 10.81 -10.00 -9.77
CA PHE A 154 12.09 -10.71 -9.95
C PHE A 154 13.22 -9.77 -10.36
N GLY A 155 12.95 -8.84 -11.30
CA GLY A 155 13.92 -7.82 -11.70
C GLY A 155 14.36 -6.93 -10.52
N ILE A 156 13.41 -6.52 -9.68
CA ILE A 156 13.69 -5.72 -8.48
C ILE A 156 14.56 -6.51 -7.49
N VAL A 157 14.23 -7.77 -7.22
CA VAL A 157 15.01 -8.64 -6.31
C VAL A 157 16.44 -8.82 -6.83
N LEU A 158 16.61 -9.07 -8.13
CA LEU A 158 17.95 -9.18 -8.73
C LEU A 158 18.73 -7.86 -8.57
N LEU A 159 18.10 -6.72 -8.86
CA LEU A 159 18.73 -5.41 -8.71
C LEU A 159 19.17 -5.16 -7.25
N GLN A 160 18.29 -5.44 -6.30
CA GLN A 160 18.62 -5.28 -4.87
C GLN A 160 19.74 -6.23 -4.42
N SER A 161 19.74 -7.46 -4.93
CA SER A 161 20.82 -8.43 -4.65
C SER A 161 22.17 -7.94 -5.15
N VAL A 162 22.21 -7.40 -6.37
CA VAL A 162 23.45 -6.82 -6.94
C VAL A 162 23.93 -5.64 -6.10
N ILE A 163 23.01 -4.72 -5.75
CA ILE A 163 23.34 -3.56 -4.89
C ILE A 163 23.86 -4.04 -3.53
N GLY A 164 23.22 -5.04 -2.91
CA GLY A 164 23.65 -5.59 -1.61
C GLY A 164 25.05 -6.23 -1.67
N ILE A 165 25.36 -6.97 -2.74
CA ILE A 165 26.69 -7.53 -2.96
C ILE A 165 27.74 -6.42 -3.13
N LEU A 166 27.43 -5.41 -3.96
CA LEU A 166 28.33 -4.27 -4.16
C LEU A 166 28.62 -3.53 -2.86
N GLN A 167 27.57 -3.27 -2.05
CA GLN A 167 27.74 -2.64 -0.73
C GLN A 167 28.60 -3.48 0.22
N SER A 168 28.48 -4.81 0.17
CA SER A 168 29.31 -5.71 1.00
C SER A 168 30.79 -5.75 0.56
N VAL A 169 31.08 -5.47 -0.70
CA VAL A 169 32.46 -5.51 -1.25
C VAL A 169 33.15 -4.14 -1.13
N ILE A 170 32.39 -3.06 -1.28
CA ILE A 170 32.95 -1.69 -1.28
C ILE A 170 33.00 -1.09 0.14
N GLY A 171 32.27 -1.65 1.11
CA GLY A 171 32.24 -1.26 2.52
C GLY A 171 31.16 -0.29 2.80
#